data_0433ce3e6f452b33c7de0610f5834cbd
#
_entry.id   0433ce3e6f452b33c7de0610f5834cbd
#
_cell.length_a   1.000
_cell.length_b   1.000
_cell.length_c   1.000
_cell.angle_alpha   90.00
_cell.angle_beta   90.00
_cell.angle_gamma   90.00
#
_symmetry.space_group_name_H-M   'P 1'
#
loop_
_entity.id
_entity.type
_entity.pdbx_description
1 polymer ?
#
loop_
_entity_poly.entity_id
_entity_poly.type
_entity_poly.pdbx_seq_one_letter_code
_entity_poly.pdbx_strand_id
1 'polypeptide(L)'
;MKPSKLLAIAAVIVAGAATTINANDAVYYARGSQLVPMQETDISVSKEVLTFTLGDDGYALVDVQYVFNNAGPAKTVKMGFEATSPYNTGDEPNPAGVHPYIDRFTVEFNGEKLSYTNSLVMPPQPDVPEEFLQYTYVYAFDAPFRSGENRVHHTYRYRMSYGVSNAFMVPYWLTPAMRWANKQIDDFTLRISVPKTEKYFCLVDTLFAGAEFKVIEGTGKVRHNQFEWSPTVFEIALRDGTVEWHKTNFVPSDDFTINSVDCYIGFDESVPVGAFYDRGDYFVIHPYDRKIRKDIARNLPYASRGYVFKRKDLQKYFEQFFWYMPDKNYVPGSDELTPREQRLQREGR
;
A
#
# COMPACT_ATOMS: atom_id res chain seq x y z
N MET A 1 17.95 5.81 -56.68
CA MET A 1 17.56 6.68 -55.58
C MET A 1 16.80 5.88 -54.58
N LYS A 2 17.33 5.69 -53.36
CA LYS A 2 16.68 4.89 -52.28
C LYS A 2 15.90 5.87 -51.38
N PRO A 3 14.69 5.55 -50.93
CA PRO A 3 14.00 6.38 -49.98
C PRO A 3 14.53 6.10 -48.54
N SER A 4 14.77 7.17 -47.84
CA SER A 4 15.20 7.24 -46.45
C SER A 4 14.11 6.67 -45.52
N LYS A 5 14.53 5.78 -44.65
CA LYS A 5 13.68 5.26 -43.56
C LYS A 5 13.62 6.31 -42.45
N LEU A 6 12.45 6.89 -42.22
CA LEU A 6 12.13 7.57 -40.97
C LEU A 6 12.01 6.51 -39.87
N LEU A 7 12.87 6.60 -38.90
CA LEU A 7 12.72 5.86 -37.63
C LEU A 7 11.64 6.61 -36.82
N ALA A 8 10.48 6.00 -36.72
CA ALA A 8 9.48 6.38 -35.70
C ALA A 8 9.96 5.80 -34.36
N ILE A 9 10.34 6.66 -33.43
CA ILE A 9 10.56 6.27 -32.04
C ILE A 9 9.15 6.11 -31.43
N ALA A 10 8.71 4.86 -31.35
CA ALA A 10 7.55 4.53 -30.54
C ALA A 10 7.96 4.66 -29.07
N ALA A 11 7.43 5.65 -28.39
CA ALA A 11 7.43 5.69 -26.93
C ALA A 11 6.61 4.50 -26.44
N VAL A 12 7.29 3.46 -25.98
CA VAL A 12 6.63 2.35 -25.26
C VAL A 12 6.29 2.88 -23.89
N ILE A 13 5.05 3.32 -23.73
CA ILE A 13 4.43 3.40 -22.41
C ILE A 13 4.33 1.95 -21.96
N VAL A 14 5.20 1.54 -21.05
CA VAL A 14 5.05 0.31 -20.29
C VAL A 14 3.89 0.58 -19.33
N ALA A 15 2.67 0.39 -19.84
CA ALA A 15 1.54 0.10 -18.99
C ALA A 15 1.90 -1.23 -18.30
N GLY A 16 2.22 -1.17 -17.01
CA GLY A 16 2.27 -2.37 -16.19
C GLY A 16 1.02 -3.18 -16.50
N ALA A 17 1.19 -4.47 -16.74
CA ALA A 17 0.13 -5.37 -17.14
C ALA A 17 -1.01 -5.32 -16.11
N ALA A 18 -1.89 -4.36 -16.27
CA ALA A 18 -3.22 -4.44 -15.75
C ALA A 18 -3.89 -5.53 -16.58
N THR A 19 -3.98 -6.74 -16.04
CA THR A 19 -4.97 -7.68 -16.51
C THR A 19 -6.27 -6.90 -16.68
N THR A 20 -6.85 -6.94 -17.85
CA THR A 20 -8.13 -6.32 -18.17
C THR A 20 -9.25 -7.03 -17.41
N ILE A 21 -9.29 -6.82 -16.11
CA ILE A 21 -10.48 -6.97 -15.31
C ILE A 21 -11.28 -5.71 -15.60
N ASN A 22 -12.55 -5.85 -15.96
CA ASN A 22 -13.44 -4.73 -16.23
C ASN A 22 -13.28 -3.66 -15.14
N ALA A 23 -12.52 -2.63 -15.43
CA ALA A 23 -12.02 -1.66 -14.45
C ALA A 23 -13.01 -0.52 -14.16
N ASN A 24 -14.29 -0.71 -14.49
CA ASN A 24 -15.26 0.39 -14.36
C ASN A 24 -15.66 0.72 -12.91
N ASP A 25 -15.29 -0.13 -11.92
CA ASP A 25 -15.74 0.06 -10.54
C ASP A 25 -14.61 0.25 -9.52
N ALA A 26 -13.36 0.42 -9.96
CA ALA A 26 -12.27 0.73 -9.05
C ALA A 26 -12.32 2.18 -8.59
N VAL A 27 -12.15 2.40 -7.28
CA VAL A 27 -12.14 3.73 -6.67
C VAL A 27 -10.77 4.01 -6.08
N TYR A 28 -10.11 5.05 -6.59
CA TYR A 28 -8.81 5.49 -6.11
C TYR A 28 -8.98 6.79 -5.32
N TYR A 29 -8.89 6.71 -3.99
CA TYR A 29 -9.04 7.89 -3.14
C TYR A 29 -7.77 8.74 -3.08
N ALA A 30 -6.62 8.10 -2.90
CA ALA A 30 -5.34 8.77 -2.82
C ALA A 30 -4.21 7.81 -3.13
N ARG A 31 -3.05 8.38 -3.47
CA ARG A 31 -1.78 7.66 -3.55
C ARG A 31 -0.80 8.34 -2.60
N GLY A 32 -0.12 7.55 -1.78
CA GLY A 32 0.99 8.04 -0.97
C GLY A 32 2.19 8.41 -1.84
N SER A 33 3.05 9.28 -1.34
CA SER A 33 4.26 9.71 -2.04
C SER A 33 5.37 10.09 -1.06
N GLN A 34 6.57 10.24 -1.61
CA GLN A 34 7.75 10.71 -0.89
C GLN A 34 7.85 12.24 -0.89
N LEU A 35 8.70 12.76 -0.01
CA LEU A 35 9.16 14.15 -0.09
C LEU A 35 10.17 14.30 -1.23
N VAL A 36 9.97 15.32 -2.04
CA VAL A 36 10.81 15.60 -3.22
C VAL A 36 11.33 17.01 -3.20
N PRO A 37 12.52 17.27 -3.76
CA PRO A 37 12.98 18.62 -4.02
C PRO A 37 12.16 19.19 -5.18
N MET A 38 11.69 20.43 -5.04
CA MET A 38 10.94 21.13 -6.09
C MET A 38 11.87 21.69 -7.19
N GLN A 39 13.18 21.67 -6.96
CA GLN A 39 14.23 22.10 -7.87
C GLN A 39 15.39 21.12 -7.80
N GLU A 40 16.25 21.12 -8.81
CA GLU A 40 17.46 20.31 -8.81
C GLU A 40 18.33 20.62 -7.58
N THR A 41 18.90 19.59 -6.96
CA THR A 41 19.66 19.72 -5.71
C THR A 41 20.83 18.75 -5.68
N ASP A 42 21.85 19.09 -4.87
CA ASP A 42 23.00 18.25 -4.52
C ASP A 42 22.81 17.48 -3.19
N ILE A 43 21.60 17.50 -2.63
CA ILE A 43 21.24 16.74 -1.42
C ILE A 43 21.00 15.28 -1.79
N SER A 44 21.57 14.37 -0.99
CA SER A 44 21.42 12.92 -1.12
C SER A 44 20.53 12.34 -0.04
N VAL A 45 19.85 11.23 -0.33
CA VAL A 45 19.09 10.43 0.66
C VAL A 45 20.00 9.34 1.19
N SER A 46 20.55 9.51 2.39
CA SER A 46 21.43 8.52 3.03
C SER A 46 20.62 7.40 3.69
N LYS A 47 19.44 7.71 4.24
CA LYS A 47 18.57 6.72 4.86
C LYS A 47 17.12 7.11 4.73
N GLU A 48 16.28 6.10 4.56
CA GLU A 48 14.82 6.22 4.66
C GLU A 48 14.24 5.00 5.38
N VAL A 49 13.40 5.26 6.37
CA VAL A 49 12.54 4.25 6.99
C VAL A 49 11.10 4.66 6.69
N LEU A 50 10.45 3.90 5.82
CA LEU A 50 9.07 4.09 5.39
C LEU A 50 8.20 3.07 6.12
N THR A 51 7.25 3.53 6.93
CA THR A 51 6.35 2.67 7.69
C THR A 51 4.90 2.93 7.29
N PHE A 52 4.19 1.87 6.93
CA PHE A 52 2.74 1.87 6.78
C PHE A 52 2.10 1.24 8.01
N THR A 53 1.08 1.88 8.57
CA THR A 53 0.19 1.25 9.54
C THR A 53 -1.18 1.12 8.90
N LEU A 54 -1.62 -0.13 8.67
CA LEU A 54 -2.88 -0.44 8.02
C LEU A 54 -4.01 -0.48 9.05
N GLY A 55 -4.83 0.57 9.06
CA GLY A 55 -5.93 0.71 10.01
C GLY A 55 -7.18 -0.09 9.61
N ASP A 56 -8.08 -0.28 10.58
CA ASP A 56 -9.40 -0.90 10.36
C ASP A 56 -10.46 0.10 9.92
N ASP A 57 -10.12 1.38 9.99
CA ASP A 57 -10.97 2.49 9.59
C ASP A 57 -10.92 2.79 8.07
N GLY A 58 -10.23 1.95 7.30
CA GLY A 58 -10.03 2.11 5.87
C GLY A 58 -8.97 3.15 5.50
N TYR A 59 -8.08 3.47 6.44
CA TYR A 59 -6.97 4.39 6.24
C TYR A 59 -5.62 3.72 6.48
N ALA A 60 -4.61 4.16 5.73
CA ALA A 60 -3.21 3.88 5.97
C ALA A 60 -2.54 5.12 6.57
N LEU A 61 -1.91 4.96 7.73
CA LEU A 61 -0.98 5.96 8.27
C LEU A 61 0.40 5.69 7.68
N VAL A 62 1.03 6.72 7.17
CA VAL A 62 2.41 6.71 6.66
C VAL A 62 3.28 7.53 7.58
N ASP A 63 4.38 6.94 8.01
CA ASP A 63 5.43 7.55 8.81
C ASP A 63 6.75 7.35 8.07
N VAL A 64 7.43 8.43 7.73
CA VAL A 64 8.68 8.38 6.98
C VAL A 64 9.76 9.16 7.72
N GLN A 65 10.85 8.47 8.01
CA GLN A 65 12.02 9.05 8.64
C GLN A 65 13.17 9.05 7.64
N TYR A 66 13.64 10.26 7.29
CA TYR A 66 14.74 10.44 6.38
C TYR A 66 16.00 10.89 7.11
N VAL A 67 17.14 10.47 6.59
CA VAL A 67 18.43 11.10 6.81
C VAL A 67 18.95 11.57 5.45
N PHE A 68 19.06 12.88 5.30
CA PHE A 68 19.63 13.52 4.13
C PHE A 68 21.05 13.96 4.41
N ASN A 69 21.91 13.95 3.38
CA ASN A 69 23.25 14.49 3.44
C ASN A 69 23.39 15.67 2.51
N ASN A 70 23.78 16.83 3.05
CA ASN A 70 24.18 18.03 2.29
C ASN A 70 25.71 18.12 2.28
N ALA A 71 26.34 17.73 1.19
CA ALA A 71 27.78 17.81 1.05
C ALA A 71 28.31 19.27 0.94
N GLY A 72 27.43 20.24 0.65
CA GLY A 72 27.75 21.65 0.49
C GLY A 72 27.51 22.50 1.74
N PRO A 73 27.59 23.82 1.62
CA PRO A 73 27.24 24.75 2.70
C PRO A 73 25.76 24.71 3.02
N ALA A 74 25.37 25.26 4.17
CA ALA A 74 24.00 25.41 4.57
C ALA A 74 23.18 26.19 3.53
N LYS A 75 21.97 25.70 3.24
CA LYS A 75 21.05 26.30 2.24
C LYS A 75 19.61 25.92 2.53
N THR A 76 18.68 26.74 2.05
CA THR A 76 17.27 26.39 2.04
C THR A 76 16.90 25.71 0.73
N VAL A 77 16.24 24.56 0.81
CA VAL A 77 15.70 23.82 -0.35
C VAL A 77 14.19 23.80 -0.25
N LYS A 78 13.51 24.20 -1.32
CA LYS A 78 12.06 24.05 -1.40
C LYS A 78 11.72 22.57 -1.66
N MET A 79 11.00 21.98 -0.72
CA MET A 79 10.54 20.60 -0.79
C MET A 79 9.02 20.55 -0.94
N GLY A 80 8.53 19.44 -1.47
CA GLY A 80 7.11 19.20 -1.59
C GLY A 80 6.74 17.74 -1.38
N PHE A 81 5.50 17.54 -0.95
CA PHE A 81 4.79 16.28 -1.05
C PHE A 81 3.76 16.43 -2.15
N GLU A 82 3.73 15.50 -3.09
CA GLU A 82 2.86 15.51 -4.25
C GLU A 82 1.87 14.35 -4.16
N ALA A 83 0.56 14.61 -4.37
CA ALA A 83 -0.46 13.58 -4.41
C ALA A 83 -1.42 13.82 -5.57
N THR A 84 -1.78 12.77 -6.32
CA THR A 84 -2.75 12.88 -7.43
C THR A 84 -4.17 13.06 -6.90
N SER A 85 -5.01 13.71 -7.70
CA SER A 85 -6.44 13.78 -7.43
C SER A 85 -7.09 12.39 -7.33
N PRO A 86 -8.19 12.27 -6.57
CA PRO A 86 -9.00 11.06 -6.56
C PRO A 86 -9.52 10.72 -7.96
N TYR A 87 -9.78 9.43 -8.18
CA TYR A 87 -10.35 8.92 -9.43
C TYR A 87 -11.58 8.08 -9.14
N ASN A 88 -12.65 8.25 -9.93
CA ASN A 88 -13.94 7.58 -9.77
C ASN A 88 -14.64 7.80 -8.41
N THR A 89 -14.34 8.91 -7.72
CA THR A 89 -15.00 9.25 -6.45
C THR A 89 -16.20 10.17 -6.65
N GLY A 90 -16.31 10.83 -7.79
CA GLY A 90 -17.29 11.88 -8.06
C GLY A 90 -16.95 13.22 -7.41
N ASP A 91 -15.76 13.38 -6.85
CA ASP A 91 -15.34 14.62 -6.20
C ASP A 91 -14.73 15.59 -7.19
N GLU A 92 -15.10 16.84 -7.07
CA GLU A 92 -14.44 17.95 -7.79
C GLU A 92 -13.08 18.28 -7.12
N PRO A 93 -12.08 18.70 -7.91
CA PRO A 93 -10.81 19.11 -7.38
C PRO A 93 -10.94 20.30 -6.42
N ASN A 94 -10.32 20.20 -5.24
CA ASN A 94 -10.37 21.28 -4.25
C ASN A 94 -9.37 22.40 -4.59
N PRO A 95 -9.82 23.59 -5.00
CA PRO A 95 -8.94 24.70 -5.39
C PRO A 95 -8.05 25.23 -4.26
N ALA A 96 -8.38 24.94 -3.02
CA ALA A 96 -7.51 25.27 -1.87
C ALA A 96 -6.25 24.39 -1.79
N GLY A 97 -6.13 23.38 -2.66
CA GLY A 97 -4.98 22.48 -2.69
C GLY A 97 -4.90 21.50 -1.51
N VAL A 98 -6.00 21.34 -0.77
CA VAL A 98 -6.11 20.35 0.31
C VAL A 98 -6.73 19.09 -0.26
N HIS A 99 -5.99 17.99 -0.24
CA HIS A 99 -6.47 16.72 -0.76
C HIS A 99 -7.62 16.16 0.11
N PRO A 100 -8.77 15.76 -0.48
CA PRO A 100 -9.96 15.37 0.29
C PRO A 100 -9.78 14.08 1.10
N TYR A 101 -8.82 13.23 0.72
CA TYR A 101 -8.60 11.93 1.34
C TYR A 101 -7.21 11.77 1.97
N ILE A 102 -6.47 12.87 2.15
CA ILE A 102 -5.21 12.90 2.89
C ILE A 102 -5.39 13.85 4.06
N ASP A 103 -5.12 13.38 5.25
CA ASP A 103 -5.18 14.19 6.47
C ASP A 103 -3.93 13.98 7.36
N ARG A 104 -3.84 14.74 8.46
CA ARG A 104 -2.75 14.66 9.43
C ARG A 104 -1.35 14.82 8.85
N PHE A 105 -1.23 15.58 7.76
CA PHE A 105 0.06 15.87 7.19
C PHE A 105 0.92 16.68 8.15
N THR A 106 2.11 16.18 8.45
CA THR A 106 3.11 16.88 9.27
C THR A 106 4.49 16.72 8.66
N VAL A 107 5.34 17.71 8.92
CA VAL A 107 6.76 17.63 8.61
C VAL A 107 7.57 18.29 9.71
N GLU A 108 8.57 17.57 10.20
CA GLU A 108 9.57 18.04 11.16
C GLU A 108 10.95 17.96 10.49
N PHE A 109 11.71 19.01 10.63
CA PHE A 109 13.06 19.13 10.06
C PHE A 109 14.05 19.42 11.20
N ASN A 110 14.99 18.51 11.42
CA ASN A 110 15.96 18.58 12.52
C ASN A 110 15.31 18.80 13.91
N GLY A 111 14.12 18.23 14.12
CA GLY A 111 13.36 18.34 15.36
C GLY A 111 12.46 19.56 15.45
N GLU A 112 12.41 20.41 14.43
CA GLU A 112 11.52 21.57 14.36
C GLU A 112 10.37 21.33 13.39
N LYS A 113 9.14 21.58 13.81
CA LYS A 113 7.96 21.46 12.98
C LYS A 113 7.93 22.59 11.95
N LEU A 114 7.79 22.24 10.67
CA LEU A 114 7.70 23.20 9.58
C LEU A 114 6.23 23.49 9.21
N SER A 115 5.99 24.74 8.80
CA SER A 115 4.75 25.13 8.13
C SER A 115 4.83 24.81 6.65
N TYR A 116 3.72 24.51 6.03
CA TYR A 116 3.61 24.24 4.59
C TYR A 116 2.46 25.02 3.97
N THR A 117 2.50 25.16 2.65
CA THR A 117 1.43 25.76 1.84
C THR A 117 0.86 24.71 0.91
N ASN A 118 -0.44 24.76 0.67
CA ASN A 118 -1.14 23.87 -0.23
C ASN A 118 -1.37 24.54 -1.58
N SER A 119 -1.27 23.78 -2.64
CA SER A 119 -1.65 24.22 -3.98
C SER A 119 -2.18 23.05 -4.81
N LEU A 120 -3.06 23.38 -5.76
CA LEU A 120 -3.55 22.45 -6.77
C LEU A 120 -2.90 22.82 -8.10
N VAL A 121 -2.26 21.84 -8.72
CA VAL A 121 -1.59 22.02 -10.01
C VAL A 121 -2.20 21.07 -11.03
N MET A 122 -2.54 21.57 -12.18
CA MET A 122 -2.91 20.76 -13.34
C MET A 122 -1.68 20.66 -14.26
N PRO A 123 -1.00 19.50 -14.28
CA PRO A 123 0.12 19.32 -15.20
C PRO A 123 -0.39 19.29 -16.65
N PRO A 124 0.45 19.65 -17.64
CA PRO A 124 0.07 19.52 -19.03
C PRO A 124 -0.29 18.07 -19.40
N GLN A 125 -1.51 17.87 -19.90
CA GLN A 125 -2.04 16.55 -20.30
C GLN A 125 -2.72 16.68 -21.67
N PRO A 126 -1.97 16.96 -22.75
CA PRO A 126 -2.53 17.38 -24.04
C PRO A 126 -3.40 16.32 -24.74
N ASP A 127 -3.18 15.03 -24.42
CA ASP A 127 -3.86 13.91 -25.08
C ASP A 127 -4.87 13.21 -24.16
N VAL A 128 -5.17 13.79 -22.98
CA VAL A 128 -6.10 13.21 -22.01
C VAL A 128 -7.44 13.92 -22.11
N PRO A 129 -8.58 13.20 -22.34
CA PRO A 129 -9.91 13.78 -22.28
C PRO A 129 -10.18 14.47 -20.95
N GLU A 130 -11.00 15.53 -20.98
CA GLU A 130 -11.24 16.40 -19.82
C GLU A 130 -11.74 15.61 -18.59
N GLU A 131 -12.57 14.61 -18.79
CA GLU A 131 -13.11 13.74 -17.74
C GLU A 131 -12.07 12.83 -17.07
N PHE A 132 -10.86 12.70 -17.65
CA PHE A 132 -9.76 11.91 -17.11
C PHE A 132 -8.56 12.76 -16.68
N LEU A 133 -8.69 14.09 -16.71
CA LEU A 133 -7.62 14.98 -16.25
C LEU A 133 -7.32 14.75 -14.77
N GLN A 134 -6.03 14.60 -14.47
CA GLN A 134 -5.57 14.45 -13.09
C GLN A 134 -4.87 15.70 -12.61
N TYR A 135 -5.28 16.16 -11.45
CA TYR A 135 -4.64 17.26 -10.75
C TYR A 135 -3.62 16.70 -9.75
N THR A 136 -2.65 17.53 -9.40
CA THR A 136 -1.68 17.21 -8.35
C THR A 136 -1.86 18.19 -7.20
N TYR A 137 -2.12 17.65 -6.03
CA TYR A 137 -2.10 18.38 -4.76
C TYR A 137 -0.66 18.45 -4.28
N VAL A 138 -0.17 19.64 -4.00
CA VAL A 138 1.21 19.89 -3.58
C VAL A 138 1.22 20.56 -2.21
N TYR A 139 1.92 19.94 -1.26
CA TYR A 139 2.18 20.48 0.08
C TYR A 139 3.64 20.91 0.11
N ALA A 140 3.89 22.20 -0.05
CA ALA A 140 5.23 22.77 -0.23
C ALA A 140 5.73 23.48 1.03
N PHE A 141 7.01 23.31 1.36
CA PHE A 141 7.69 23.93 2.48
C PHE A 141 9.15 24.22 2.18
N ASP A 142 9.74 25.14 2.93
CA ASP A 142 11.15 25.49 2.82
C ASP A 142 11.93 24.74 3.92
N ALA A 143 12.89 23.91 3.52
CA ALA A 143 13.72 23.08 4.38
C ALA A 143 15.12 23.68 4.56
N PRO A 144 15.50 24.09 5.80
CA PRO A 144 16.79 24.76 6.06
C PRO A 144 17.90 23.72 6.29
N PHE A 145 18.44 23.17 5.22
CA PHE A 145 19.53 22.20 5.29
C PHE A 145 20.82 22.81 5.85
N ARG A 146 21.37 22.19 6.89
CA ARG A 146 22.73 22.39 7.37
C ARG A 146 23.72 21.62 6.50
N SER A 147 24.99 21.97 6.53
CA SER A 147 26.06 21.10 5.99
C SER A 147 26.07 19.76 6.74
N GLY A 148 26.29 18.67 6.04
CA GLY A 148 26.26 17.31 6.59
C GLY A 148 24.85 16.74 6.78
N GLU A 149 24.66 15.96 7.85
CA GLU A 149 23.46 15.22 8.15
C GLU A 149 22.27 16.12 8.55
N ASN A 150 21.11 15.83 7.95
CA ASN A 150 19.83 16.46 8.27
C ASN A 150 18.76 15.37 8.41
N ARG A 151 17.91 15.50 9.40
CA ARG A 151 16.83 14.55 9.69
C ARG A 151 15.48 15.17 9.37
N VAL A 152 14.66 14.42 8.67
CA VAL A 152 13.28 14.81 8.37
C VAL A 152 12.36 13.70 8.83
N HIS A 153 11.34 14.06 9.60
CA HIS A 153 10.25 13.17 9.96
C HIS A 153 8.95 13.72 9.34
N HIS A 154 8.27 12.88 8.59
CA HIS A 154 7.10 13.26 7.83
C HIS A 154 6.00 12.22 8.05
N THR A 155 4.80 12.66 8.38
CA THR A 155 3.66 11.78 8.57
C THR A 155 2.44 12.29 7.81
N TYR A 156 1.61 11.39 7.37
CA TYR A 156 0.27 11.67 6.87
C TYR A 156 -0.58 10.41 6.93
N ARG A 157 -1.89 10.60 6.79
CA ARG A 157 -2.83 9.50 6.68
C ARG A 157 -3.62 9.65 5.40
N TYR A 158 -3.85 8.56 4.69
CA TYR A 158 -4.69 8.59 3.51
C TYR A 158 -5.64 7.40 3.42
N ARG A 159 -6.77 7.63 2.76
CA ARG A 159 -7.80 6.61 2.58
C ARG A 159 -7.32 5.54 1.61
N MET A 160 -7.42 4.28 2.01
CA MET A 160 -7.13 3.14 1.16
C MET A 160 -8.11 3.09 -0.01
N SER A 161 -7.59 2.82 -1.19
CA SER A 161 -8.39 2.61 -2.40
C SER A 161 -8.94 1.19 -2.45
N TYR A 162 -9.88 0.91 -3.33
CA TYR A 162 -10.40 -0.43 -3.55
C TYR A 162 -10.89 -0.61 -5.00
N GLY A 163 -10.90 -1.84 -5.44
CA GLY A 163 -11.47 -2.29 -6.70
C GLY A 163 -12.56 -3.32 -6.50
N VAL A 164 -13.12 -3.82 -7.59
CA VAL A 164 -14.18 -4.84 -7.55
C VAL A 164 -13.74 -6.12 -6.84
N SER A 165 -12.50 -6.53 -7.10
CA SER A 165 -11.91 -7.75 -6.56
C SER A 165 -10.93 -7.52 -5.40
N ASN A 166 -10.77 -6.27 -4.93
CA ASN A 166 -9.82 -5.94 -3.87
C ASN A 166 -10.56 -5.42 -2.64
N ALA A 167 -10.25 -5.96 -1.47
CA ALA A 167 -10.72 -5.40 -0.22
C ALA A 167 -10.04 -4.07 0.09
N PHE A 168 -8.77 -3.92 -0.27
CA PHE A 168 -8.04 -2.66 -0.18
C PHE A 168 -6.84 -2.62 -1.13
N MET A 169 -6.45 -1.41 -1.47
CA MET A 169 -5.21 -1.07 -2.17
C MET A 169 -4.57 0.14 -1.50
N VAL A 170 -3.26 0.06 -1.28
CA VAL A 170 -2.46 1.15 -0.69
C VAL A 170 -1.34 1.49 -1.68
N PRO A 171 -1.64 2.29 -2.72
CA PRO A 171 -0.65 2.67 -3.72
C PRO A 171 0.33 3.70 -3.17
N TYR A 172 1.60 3.60 -3.58
CA TYR A 172 2.66 4.50 -3.14
C TYR A 172 3.65 4.81 -4.25
N TRP A 173 3.95 6.09 -4.44
CA TRP A 173 4.98 6.57 -5.35
C TRP A 173 6.36 6.56 -4.67
N LEU A 174 7.21 5.69 -5.11
CA LEU A 174 8.58 5.56 -4.61
C LEU A 174 9.61 6.15 -5.59
N THR A 175 9.29 6.14 -6.88
CA THR A 175 10.15 6.69 -7.94
C THR A 175 10.50 8.17 -7.78
N PRO A 176 9.74 9.04 -7.07
CA PRO A 176 10.15 10.41 -6.79
C PRO A 176 11.48 10.54 -6.03
N ALA A 177 11.91 9.49 -5.30
CA ALA A 177 13.25 9.45 -4.68
C ALA A 177 14.40 9.67 -5.68
N MET A 178 14.17 9.36 -6.96
CA MET A 178 15.14 9.56 -8.03
C MET A 178 15.40 11.04 -8.36
N ARG A 179 14.64 11.97 -7.78
CA ARG A 179 14.87 13.42 -7.91
C ARG A 179 16.00 13.93 -7.01
N TRP A 180 16.42 13.15 -6.02
CA TRP A 180 17.56 13.48 -5.16
C TRP A 180 18.89 13.21 -5.86
N ALA A 181 19.97 13.88 -5.41
CA ALA A 181 21.26 13.90 -6.11
C ALA A 181 21.88 12.52 -6.37
N ASN A 182 21.79 11.61 -5.40
CA ASN A 182 22.32 10.25 -5.52
C ASN A 182 21.43 9.29 -6.33
N LYS A 183 20.21 9.71 -6.71
CA LYS A 183 19.25 8.91 -7.48
C LYS A 183 19.04 7.50 -6.92
N GLN A 184 19.10 7.37 -5.61
CA GLN A 184 18.90 6.15 -4.84
C GLN A 184 18.63 6.51 -3.39
N ILE A 185 18.31 5.49 -2.58
CA ILE A 185 18.28 5.56 -1.13
C ILE A 185 19.39 4.65 -0.62
N ASP A 186 20.40 5.20 0.06
CA ASP A 186 21.58 4.41 0.43
C ASP A 186 21.26 3.32 1.45
N ASP A 187 20.33 3.56 2.37
CA ASP A 187 19.81 2.61 3.37
C ASP A 187 18.28 2.71 3.43
N PHE A 188 17.58 1.82 2.74
CA PHE A 188 16.12 1.82 2.66
C PHE A 188 15.50 0.70 3.49
N THR A 189 14.55 1.05 4.33
CA THR A 189 13.74 0.11 5.09
C THR A 189 12.25 0.36 4.85
N LEU A 190 11.53 -0.66 4.42
CA LEU A 190 10.06 -0.65 4.33
C LEU A 190 9.50 -1.48 5.48
N ARG A 191 8.56 -0.90 6.24
CA ARG A 191 7.78 -1.56 7.27
C ARG A 191 6.30 -1.51 6.97
N ILE A 192 5.61 -2.61 7.20
CA ILE A 192 4.15 -2.66 7.13
C ILE A 192 3.66 -3.25 8.44
N SER A 193 2.90 -2.43 9.17
CA SER A 193 2.38 -2.75 10.50
C SER A 193 0.87 -2.94 10.48
N VAL A 194 0.41 -3.93 11.24
CA VAL A 194 -1.00 -4.25 11.45
C VAL A 194 -1.25 -4.29 12.96
N PRO A 195 -1.88 -3.26 13.55
CA PRO A 195 -1.84 -3.09 15.01
C PRO A 195 -2.90 -3.89 15.78
N LYS A 196 -3.96 -4.37 15.16
CA LYS A 196 -5.09 -4.97 15.92
C LYS A 196 -5.86 -6.08 15.22
N THR A 197 -5.94 -6.02 13.91
CA THR A 197 -6.70 -7.02 13.14
C THR A 197 -5.82 -7.62 12.09
N GLU A 198 -6.08 -8.87 11.82
CA GLU A 198 -5.38 -9.60 10.79
C GLU A 198 -5.56 -8.95 9.42
N LYS A 199 -4.48 -8.87 8.69
CA LYS A 199 -4.45 -8.46 7.29
C LYS A 199 -3.77 -9.54 6.46
N TYR A 200 -4.32 -9.76 5.28
CA TYR A 200 -3.80 -10.68 4.30
C TYR A 200 -3.58 -9.93 2.98
N PHE A 201 -2.33 -9.67 2.66
CA PHE A 201 -1.94 -8.78 1.57
C PHE A 201 -0.72 -9.29 0.81
N CYS A 202 -0.43 -8.65 -0.29
CA CYS A 202 0.72 -8.98 -1.11
C CYS A 202 1.34 -7.74 -1.77
N LEU A 203 2.59 -7.88 -2.15
CA LEU A 203 3.35 -6.94 -2.97
C LEU A 203 4.00 -7.69 -4.12
N VAL A 204 3.99 -7.08 -5.32
CA VAL A 204 4.72 -7.62 -6.47
C VAL A 204 6.21 -7.61 -6.17
N ASP A 205 6.90 -8.73 -6.44
CA ASP A 205 8.27 -8.95 -5.98
C ASP A 205 9.33 -8.22 -6.82
N THR A 206 9.03 -7.77 -8.02
CA THR A 206 10.00 -7.18 -8.96
C THR A 206 10.79 -6.02 -8.37
N LEU A 207 10.10 -5.11 -7.64
CA LEU A 207 10.74 -3.98 -6.96
C LEU A 207 11.56 -4.43 -5.73
N PHE A 208 11.09 -5.47 -5.06
CA PHE A 208 11.65 -5.96 -3.79
C PHE A 208 12.62 -7.13 -3.97
N ALA A 209 13.05 -7.39 -5.19
CA ALA A 209 13.98 -8.46 -5.51
C ALA A 209 15.32 -8.33 -4.75
N GLY A 210 15.86 -9.49 -4.34
CA GLY A 210 17.17 -9.58 -3.70
C GLY A 210 17.19 -9.40 -2.18
N ALA A 211 16.03 -9.24 -1.54
CA ALA A 211 15.85 -9.33 -0.09
C ALA A 211 14.47 -9.92 0.24
N GLU A 212 14.32 -10.40 1.46
CA GLU A 212 13.09 -11.04 1.94
C GLU A 212 12.38 -10.16 2.96
N PHE A 213 11.04 -10.17 2.93
CA PHE A 213 10.25 -9.65 4.03
C PHE A 213 10.38 -10.57 5.25
N LYS A 214 10.55 -9.97 6.43
CA LYS A 214 10.66 -10.68 7.71
C LYS A 214 9.65 -10.15 8.69
N VAL A 215 8.96 -11.02 9.40
CA VAL A 215 8.16 -10.64 10.56
C VAL A 215 9.13 -10.25 11.67
N ILE A 216 9.13 -8.98 12.07
CA ILE A 216 10.02 -8.44 13.11
C ILE A 216 9.31 -8.24 14.45
N GLU A 217 7.97 -8.21 14.43
CA GLU A 217 7.14 -8.08 15.62
C GLU A 217 5.82 -8.82 15.40
N GLY A 218 5.23 -9.35 16.47
CA GLY A 218 3.91 -9.99 16.47
C GLY A 218 3.87 -11.37 15.83
N THR A 219 2.75 -11.68 15.19
CA THR A 219 2.48 -12.99 14.57
C THR A 219 2.15 -12.83 13.09
N GLY A 220 2.92 -13.49 12.25
CA GLY A 220 2.73 -13.42 10.81
C GLY A 220 3.47 -14.51 10.04
N LYS A 221 3.20 -14.56 8.75
CA LYS A 221 3.85 -15.44 7.78
C LYS A 221 4.14 -14.66 6.50
N VAL A 222 5.25 -14.99 5.88
CA VAL A 222 5.66 -14.47 4.57
C VAL A 222 6.05 -15.64 3.68
N ARG A 223 5.68 -15.58 2.42
CA ARG A 223 6.21 -16.50 1.40
C ARG A 223 6.23 -15.81 0.04
N HIS A 224 7.08 -16.29 -0.86
CA HIS A 224 6.91 -16.05 -2.29
C HIS A 224 5.80 -16.95 -2.81
N ASN A 225 4.95 -16.36 -3.65
CA ASN A 225 3.89 -17.09 -4.33
C ASN A 225 3.67 -16.52 -5.73
N GLN A 226 3.15 -17.36 -6.62
CA GLN A 226 2.69 -16.97 -7.93
C GLN A 226 1.30 -17.55 -8.11
N PHE A 227 0.30 -16.68 -8.11
CA PHE A 227 -1.06 -17.08 -8.44
C PHE A 227 -1.17 -17.28 -9.96
N GLU A 228 -2.12 -18.09 -10.39
CA GLU A 228 -2.40 -18.22 -11.81
C GLU A 228 -2.70 -16.84 -12.41
N TRP A 229 -2.08 -16.53 -13.53
CA TRP A 229 -2.22 -15.23 -14.23
C TRP A 229 -1.70 -13.98 -13.48
N SER A 230 -0.90 -14.12 -12.44
CA SER A 230 -0.30 -13.02 -11.70
C SER A 230 1.23 -12.99 -11.82
N PRO A 231 1.88 -11.84 -11.56
CA PRO A 231 3.31 -11.82 -11.28
C PRO A 231 3.62 -12.58 -9.98
N THR A 232 4.88 -12.90 -9.76
CA THR A 232 5.33 -13.38 -8.45
C THR A 232 5.16 -12.28 -7.42
N VAL A 233 4.72 -12.65 -6.23
CA VAL A 233 4.44 -11.73 -5.14
C VAL A 233 5.06 -12.21 -3.83
N PHE A 234 5.37 -11.27 -2.94
CA PHE A 234 5.43 -11.55 -1.52
C PHE A 234 4.00 -11.61 -0.98
N GLU A 235 3.59 -12.79 -0.57
CA GLU A 235 2.31 -13.03 0.08
C GLU A 235 2.51 -12.98 1.59
N ILE A 236 1.78 -12.10 2.28
CA ILE A 236 1.99 -11.76 3.68
C ILE A 236 0.67 -11.88 4.44
N ALA A 237 0.68 -12.65 5.52
CA ALA A 237 -0.41 -12.70 6.48
C ALA A 237 0.11 -12.22 7.84
N LEU A 238 -0.47 -11.15 8.35
CA LEU A 238 -0.18 -10.62 9.68
C LEU A 238 -1.44 -10.63 10.53
N ARG A 239 -1.37 -11.21 11.73
CA ARG A 239 -2.45 -11.14 12.70
C ARG A 239 -2.35 -9.92 13.60
N ASP A 240 -1.16 -9.58 14.01
CA ASP A 240 -0.81 -8.40 14.79
C ASP A 240 0.71 -8.28 14.73
N GLY A 241 1.24 -7.16 14.32
CA GLY A 241 2.68 -7.01 14.23
C GLY A 241 3.18 -6.25 13.02
N THR A 242 4.42 -6.48 12.69
CA THR A 242 5.15 -5.73 11.66
C THR A 242 6.01 -6.67 10.82
N VAL A 243 5.94 -6.50 9.50
CA VAL A 243 6.95 -7.04 8.58
C VAL A 243 7.87 -5.92 8.14
N GLU A 244 9.11 -6.29 7.89
CA GLU A 244 10.18 -5.41 7.42
C GLU A 244 10.87 -6.01 6.20
N TRP A 245 11.16 -5.13 5.24
CA TRP A 245 12.05 -5.37 4.12
C TRP A 245 13.16 -4.30 4.14
N HIS A 246 14.40 -4.70 3.91
CA HIS A 246 15.55 -3.81 3.97
C HIS A 246 16.52 -4.04 2.82
N LYS A 247 17.05 -2.96 2.25
CA LYS A 247 18.06 -3.01 1.19
C LYS A 247 18.95 -1.78 1.23
N THR A 248 20.26 -1.99 1.06
CA THR A 248 21.22 -0.91 0.84
C THR A 248 21.40 -0.60 -0.65
N ASN A 249 21.77 0.63 -0.97
CA ASN A 249 21.94 1.14 -2.34
C ASN A 249 20.69 0.85 -3.19
N PHE A 250 19.52 1.15 -2.61
CA PHE A 250 18.24 0.87 -3.24
C PHE A 250 17.90 1.92 -4.29
N VAL A 251 17.76 1.48 -5.54
CA VAL A 251 17.29 2.30 -6.65
C VAL A 251 15.85 1.94 -6.93
N PRO A 252 14.88 2.82 -6.61
CA PRO A 252 13.46 2.54 -6.90
C PRO A 252 13.22 2.59 -8.41
N SER A 253 13.07 1.42 -9.02
CA SER A 253 12.82 1.27 -10.46
C SER A 253 11.35 1.42 -10.82
N ASP A 254 10.46 1.32 -9.85
CA ASP A 254 9.01 1.39 -10.01
C ASP A 254 8.33 1.85 -8.72
N ASP A 255 7.05 2.14 -8.81
CA ASP A 255 6.17 2.38 -7.69
C ASP A 255 5.55 1.06 -7.20
N PHE A 256 4.93 1.05 -6.04
CA PHE A 256 4.31 -0.17 -5.54
C PHE A 256 2.91 0.06 -4.98
N THR A 257 2.19 -1.04 -4.81
CA THR A 257 0.90 -1.08 -4.13
C THR A 257 0.89 -2.25 -3.15
N ILE A 258 0.50 -1.98 -1.91
CA ILE A 258 0.12 -3.05 -0.98
C ILE A 258 -1.31 -3.43 -1.34
N ASN A 259 -1.52 -4.64 -1.84
CA ASN A 259 -2.84 -5.12 -2.27
C ASN A 259 -3.37 -6.17 -1.31
N SER A 260 -4.66 -6.16 -1.03
CA SER A 260 -5.27 -7.38 -0.48
C SER A 260 -5.06 -8.55 -1.45
N VAL A 261 -4.87 -9.75 -0.92
CA VAL A 261 -4.57 -10.93 -1.76
C VAL A 261 -5.69 -11.24 -2.74
N ASP A 262 -6.91 -10.86 -2.44
CA ASP A 262 -8.09 -11.05 -3.30
C ASP A 262 -7.89 -10.55 -4.74
N CYS A 263 -7.09 -9.51 -4.93
CA CYS A 263 -6.82 -8.95 -6.26
C CYS A 263 -6.18 -9.96 -7.23
N TYR A 264 -5.45 -10.95 -6.70
CA TYR A 264 -4.78 -11.98 -7.51
C TYR A 264 -5.49 -13.32 -7.51
N ILE A 265 -6.24 -13.61 -6.45
CA ILE A 265 -7.02 -14.86 -6.36
C ILE A 265 -8.27 -14.74 -7.22
N GLY A 266 -8.86 -13.55 -7.28
CA GLY A 266 -10.01 -13.28 -8.12
C GLY A 266 -11.17 -14.23 -7.89
N PHE A 267 -11.84 -14.60 -8.97
CA PHE A 267 -12.95 -15.54 -8.99
C PHE A 267 -12.55 -16.98 -9.29
N ASP A 268 -11.27 -17.33 -9.11
CA ASP A 268 -10.81 -18.71 -9.33
C ASP A 268 -11.40 -19.63 -8.27
N GLU A 269 -12.42 -20.37 -8.68
CA GLU A 269 -13.14 -21.33 -7.85
C GLU A 269 -12.26 -22.52 -7.41
N SER A 270 -11.12 -22.72 -8.02
CA SER A 270 -10.19 -23.81 -7.68
C SER A 270 -9.30 -23.47 -6.49
N VAL A 271 -9.13 -22.20 -6.17
CA VAL A 271 -8.34 -21.74 -5.03
C VAL A 271 -9.20 -21.68 -3.78
N PRO A 272 -8.93 -22.47 -2.75
CA PRO A 272 -9.67 -22.40 -1.50
C PRO A 272 -9.34 -21.10 -0.77
N VAL A 273 -10.12 -20.05 -1.00
CA VAL A 273 -9.94 -18.75 -0.35
C VAL A 273 -11.09 -18.50 0.62
N GLY A 274 -10.75 -18.37 1.90
CA GLY A 274 -11.50 -17.53 2.80
C GLY A 274 -10.89 -16.15 2.71
N ALA A 275 -11.32 -15.31 1.77
CA ALA A 275 -10.86 -13.95 1.70
C ALA A 275 -11.53 -13.15 2.81
N PHE A 276 -10.72 -12.55 3.64
CA PHE A 276 -11.17 -11.67 4.70
C PHE A 276 -11.15 -10.24 4.17
N TYR A 277 -12.34 -9.67 3.91
CA TYR A 277 -12.46 -8.30 3.45
C TYR A 277 -12.60 -7.33 4.60
N ASP A 278 -11.73 -6.37 4.62
CA ASP A 278 -11.68 -5.29 5.60
C ASP A 278 -12.89 -4.37 5.57
N ARG A 279 -13.49 -4.21 4.44
CA ARG A 279 -14.51 -3.20 4.18
C ARG A 279 -15.90 -3.71 3.99
N GLY A 280 -16.05 -4.90 3.71
CA GLY A 280 -17.23 -5.06 3.10
C GLY A 280 -18.09 -6.22 3.42
N ASP A 281 -19.01 -6.46 2.57
CA ASP A 281 -20.01 -7.49 2.68
C ASP A 281 -19.62 -8.74 1.89
N TYR A 282 -18.38 -8.79 1.37
CA TYR A 282 -17.93 -9.84 0.49
C TYR A 282 -17.08 -10.89 1.20
N PHE A 283 -17.45 -12.17 1.04
CA PHE A 283 -16.62 -13.31 1.32
C PHE A 283 -16.69 -14.28 0.16
N VAL A 284 -15.55 -14.73 -0.29
CA VAL A 284 -15.49 -15.93 -1.13
C VAL A 284 -15.17 -17.10 -0.23
N ILE A 285 -16.12 -17.99 -0.02
CA ILE A 285 -15.95 -19.22 0.76
C ILE A 285 -16.01 -20.39 -0.19
N HIS A 286 -14.89 -21.06 -0.32
CA HIS A 286 -14.79 -22.33 -1.00
C HIS A 286 -14.52 -23.45 0.04
N PRO A 287 -15.00 -24.65 -0.14
CA PRO A 287 -15.77 -25.21 -1.23
C PRO A 287 -17.27 -24.85 -1.15
N TYR A 288 -17.96 -25.03 -2.24
CA TYR A 288 -19.37 -24.68 -2.42
C TYR A 288 -20.38 -25.61 -1.72
N ASP A 289 -19.94 -26.57 -0.94
CA ASP A 289 -20.87 -27.37 -0.16
C ASP A 289 -21.66 -26.47 0.80
N ARG A 290 -22.94 -26.25 0.48
CA ARG A 290 -23.85 -25.37 1.22
C ARG A 290 -23.97 -25.72 2.70
N LYS A 291 -23.81 -26.98 3.05
CA LYS A 291 -23.95 -27.43 4.44
C LYS A 291 -22.77 -27.01 5.29
N ILE A 292 -21.57 -27.22 4.78
CA ILE A 292 -20.34 -26.86 5.48
C ILE A 292 -20.05 -25.34 5.40
N ARG A 293 -20.50 -24.71 4.31
CA ARG A 293 -20.30 -23.28 4.03
C ARG A 293 -20.78 -22.36 5.14
N LYS A 294 -21.98 -22.63 5.67
CA LYS A 294 -22.57 -21.85 6.75
C LYS A 294 -21.75 -21.95 8.04
N ASP A 295 -21.25 -23.14 8.35
CA ASP A 295 -20.41 -23.37 9.51
C ASP A 295 -19.04 -22.69 9.35
N ILE A 296 -18.48 -22.73 8.14
CA ILE A 296 -17.23 -22.03 7.81
C ILE A 296 -17.40 -20.53 8.00
N ALA A 297 -18.43 -19.92 7.40
CA ALA A 297 -18.71 -18.49 7.53
C ALA A 297 -18.86 -18.06 9.00
N ARG A 298 -19.58 -18.83 9.80
CA ARG A 298 -19.76 -18.54 11.23
C ARG A 298 -18.48 -18.61 12.04
N ASN A 299 -17.54 -19.42 11.60
CA ASN A 299 -16.28 -19.66 12.31
C ASN A 299 -15.10 -18.87 11.75
N LEU A 300 -15.28 -18.21 10.61
CA LEU A 300 -14.23 -17.41 9.98
C LEU A 300 -13.64 -16.32 10.90
N PRO A 301 -14.44 -15.53 11.66
CA PRO A 301 -13.91 -14.53 12.59
C PRO A 301 -13.00 -15.10 13.69
N TYR A 302 -13.26 -16.34 14.10
CA TYR A 302 -12.43 -17.01 15.10
C TYR A 302 -11.18 -17.63 14.46
N ALA A 303 -11.31 -18.15 13.24
CA ALA A 303 -10.19 -18.70 12.49
C ALA A 303 -9.14 -17.62 12.20
N SER A 304 -9.56 -16.42 11.82
CA SER A 304 -8.65 -15.30 11.55
C SER A 304 -7.83 -14.91 12.79
N ARG A 305 -8.42 -15.04 13.98
CA ARG A 305 -7.73 -14.83 15.26
C ARG A 305 -6.94 -16.05 15.76
N GLY A 306 -6.89 -17.12 14.97
CA GLY A 306 -6.10 -18.32 15.27
C GLY A 306 -6.81 -19.35 16.16
N TYR A 307 -8.15 -19.33 16.25
CA TYR A 307 -8.86 -20.34 17.05
C TYR A 307 -8.56 -21.77 16.57
N VAL A 308 -8.19 -22.62 17.49
CA VAL A 308 -7.96 -24.05 17.26
C VAL A 308 -9.27 -24.81 17.42
N PHE A 309 -9.81 -25.30 16.32
CA PHE A 309 -11.13 -25.93 16.31
C PHE A 309 -11.12 -27.35 16.89
N LYS A 310 -12.06 -27.65 17.78
CA LYS A 310 -12.31 -29.03 18.25
C LYS A 310 -12.93 -29.90 17.16
N ARG A 311 -13.73 -29.30 16.26
CA ARG A 311 -14.30 -29.96 15.08
C ARG A 311 -13.21 -30.18 14.04
N LYS A 312 -12.90 -31.45 13.78
CA LYS A 312 -11.80 -31.83 12.88
C LYS A 312 -12.00 -31.37 11.44
N ASP A 313 -13.25 -31.31 10.95
CA ASP A 313 -13.58 -30.85 9.61
C ASP A 313 -13.30 -29.36 9.45
N LEU A 314 -13.66 -28.51 10.42
CA LEU A 314 -13.33 -27.10 10.42
C LEU A 314 -11.81 -26.86 10.56
N GLN A 315 -11.17 -27.57 11.48
CA GLN A 315 -9.72 -27.45 11.66
C GLN A 315 -8.98 -27.77 10.37
N LYS A 316 -9.31 -28.92 9.74
CA LYS A 316 -8.72 -29.33 8.46
C LYS A 316 -9.01 -28.35 7.33
N TYR A 317 -10.20 -27.72 7.35
CA TYR A 317 -10.54 -26.69 6.37
C TYR A 317 -9.65 -25.47 6.52
N PHE A 318 -9.55 -24.88 7.71
CA PHE A 318 -8.77 -23.67 7.91
C PHE A 318 -7.26 -23.89 7.78
N GLU A 319 -6.75 -25.07 8.11
CA GLU A 319 -5.33 -25.45 7.92
C GLU A 319 -4.87 -25.41 6.46
N GLN A 320 -5.76 -25.37 5.49
CA GLN A 320 -5.42 -25.24 4.07
C GLN A 320 -4.97 -23.83 3.69
N PHE A 321 -5.31 -22.82 4.51
CA PHE A 321 -5.05 -21.44 4.18
C PHE A 321 -3.73 -20.95 4.74
N PHE A 322 -2.99 -20.23 3.90
CA PHE A 322 -1.73 -19.62 4.32
C PHE A 322 -1.93 -18.63 5.48
N TRP A 323 -2.98 -17.83 5.47
CA TRP A 323 -3.28 -16.85 6.50
C TRP A 323 -3.68 -17.45 7.86
N TYR A 324 -4.13 -18.71 7.91
CA TYR A 324 -4.52 -19.31 9.18
C TYR A 324 -3.30 -19.58 10.07
N MET A 325 -3.28 -18.96 11.23
CA MET A 325 -2.20 -19.05 12.22
C MET A 325 -2.77 -19.53 13.57
N PRO A 326 -2.81 -20.87 13.83
CA PRO A 326 -3.40 -21.42 15.04
C PRO A 326 -2.69 -20.92 16.30
N ASP A 327 -3.50 -20.50 17.29
CA ASP A 327 -3.06 -20.05 18.60
C ASP A 327 -3.81 -20.82 19.69
N LYS A 328 -3.10 -21.68 20.42
CA LYS A 328 -3.70 -22.50 21.47
C LYS A 328 -4.18 -21.68 22.67
N ASN A 329 -3.70 -20.45 22.81
CA ASN A 329 -4.05 -19.56 23.91
C ASN A 329 -5.27 -18.68 23.58
N TYR A 330 -5.65 -18.60 22.31
CA TYR A 330 -6.81 -17.79 21.90
C TYR A 330 -8.10 -18.41 22.41
N VAL A 331 -8.89 -17.62 23.14
CA VAL A 331 -10.23 -17.99 23.65
C VAL A 331 -11.25 -17.07 23.01
N PRO A 332 -12.19 -17.57 22.21
CA PRO A 332 -13.20 -16.73 21.58
C PRO A 332 -14.06 -15.96 22.59
N GLY A 333 -14.19 -14.65 22.39
CA GLY A 333 -15.10 -13.76 23.11
C GLY A 333 -16.02 -13.03 22.12
N SER A 334 -17.31 -12.89 22.44
CA SER A 334 -18.27 -12.23 21.53
C SER A 334 -18.03 -10.73 21.38
N ASP A 335 -17.44 -10.13 22.37
CA ASP A 335 -17.16 -8.68 22.50
C ASP A 335 -16.00 -8.23 21.61
N GLU A 336 -15.16 -9.16 21.17
CA GLU A 336 -14.02 -8.92 20.27
C GLU A 336 -14.42 -8.86 18.80
N LEU A 337 -15.66 -9.26 18.48
CA LEU A 337 -16.16 -9.31 17.12
C LEU A 337 -16.71 -7.95 16.68
N THR A 338 -16.35 -7.53 15.47
CA THR A 338 -16.97 -6.38 14.83
C THR A 338 -18.46 -6.63 14.55
N PRO A 339 -19.28 -5.59 14.34
CA PRO A 339 -20.71 -5.77 14.02
C PRO A 339 -20.95 -6.69 12.80
N ARG A 340 -20.02 -6.66 11.85
CA ARG A 340 -20.07 -7.51 10.66
C ARG A 340 -19.74 -8.96 10.99
N GLU A 341 -18.69 -9.21 11.74
CA GLU A 341 -18.32 -10.55 12.19
C GLU A 341 -19.39 -11.18 13.07
N GLN A 342 -20.06 -10.38 13.89
CA GLN A 342 -21.23 -10.81 14.64
C GLN A 342 -22.39 -11.24 13.73
N ARG A 343 -22.62 -10.53 12.60
CA ARG A 343 -23.60 -10.95 11.59
C ARG A 343 -23.20 -12.27 10.96
N LEU A 344 -21.94 -12.43 10.55
CA LEU A 344 -21.42 -13.70 10.02
C LEU A 344 -21.65 -14.85 10.97
N GLN A 345 -21.29 -14.66 12.24
CA GLN A 345 -21.48 -15.68 13.27
C GLN A 345 -22.95 -16.09 13.42
N ARG A 346 -23.88 -15.12 13.40
CA ARG A 346 -25.32 -15.42 13.52
C ARG A 346 -25.89 -16.07 12.26
N GLU A 347 -25.63 -15.48 11.12
CA GLU A 347 -26.30 -15.79 9.86
C GLU A 347 -25.56 -16.85 9.04
N GLY A 348 -24.25 -16.90 9.11
CA GLY A 348 -23.42 -17.79 8.31
C GLY A 348 -23.43 -17.42 6.83
N ARG A 349 -23.45 -16.12 6.54
CA ARG A 349 -23.44 -15.55 5.18
C ARG A 349 -22.92 -14.11 5.20
#